data_4a79962441143909318d60ca661a1a1c
#
_entry.id   4a79962441143909318d60ca661a1a1c
#
_cell.length_a   1.000
_cell.length_b   1.000
_cell.length_c   1.000
_cell.angle_alpha   90.00
_cell.angle_beta   90.00
_cell.angle_gamma   90.00
#
_symmetry.space_group_name_H-M   'P 1'
#
loop_
_entity.id
_entity.type
_entity.pdbx_description
1 polymer ?
#
loop_
_entity_poly.entity_id
_entity_poly.type
_entity_poly.pdbx_seq_one_letter_code
_entity_poly.pdbx_strand_id
1 'polypeptide(L)'
;MIEATELTKRYGGRTAVDRLSFTVRPGRVTGFLGPNGAGKSTTMRLILGLDSPSAGRVTVGGKAYADLPVPLRAVGSLLDAKGVHGGRSAYHHLAGLAASNGIPRRRVAEVLDLVGLPEETARRRTKGFSLGMGQRLGIAAALIGDPEVLILDEPVNGLDTEGIRWIRGLMKSLAAEGRTVFLSSHLMSEMELTADHLVVIGQGRLIADTAMRDFIETNSRAHTLVRSPEPERLRTLLEAAGAHVRLDARGGWRVDGPDAPAIGDLARDHGVAVHELTPAHSSLEEVYTTLSRSSVEYRAEDRPQEATTTKQKETAR
;
A
#
# COMPACT_ATOMS: atom_id res chain seq x y z
N MET A 1 -14.23 -5.11 -11.01
CA MET A 1 -14.55 -5.07 -9.56
C MET A 1 -14.04 -6.33 -8.89
N ILE A 2 -13.46 -6.23 -7.68
CA ILE A 2 -13.07 -7.36 -6.83
C ILE A 2 -13.93 -7.32 -5.58
N GLU A 3 -14.45 -8.47 -5.14
CA GLU A 3 -15.29 -8.59 -3.94
C GLU A 3 -14.80 -9.76 -3.09
N ALA A 4 -14.39 -9.47 -1.88
CA ALA A 4 -14.05 -10.46 -0.86
C ALA A 4 -15.14 -10.49 0.23
N THR A 5 -15.60 -11.68 0.60
CA THR A 5 -16.64 -11.87 1.62
C THR A 5 -16.15 -12.92 2.62
N GLU A 6 -15.93 -12.50 3.88
CA GLU A 6 -15.49 -13.36 5.00
C GLU A 6 -14.28 -14.23 4.62
N LEU A 7 -13.40 -13.68 3.74
CA LEU A 7 -12.28 -14.39 3.17
C LEU A 7 -11.31 -14.82 4.27
N THR A 8 -11.05 -16.13 4.36
CA THR A 8 -10.19 -16.68 5.40
C THR A 8 -9.18 -17.64 4.80
N LYS A 9 -7.91 -17.52 5.23
CA LYS A 9 -6.84 -18.46 4.86
C LYS A 9 -6.04 -18.89 6.07
N ARG A 10 -5.92 -20.20 6.23
CA ARG A 10 -5.10 -20.84 7.27
C ARG A 10 -4.03 -21.71 6.63
N TYR A 11 -2.84 -21.66 7.18
CA TYR A 11 -1.73 -22.55 6.86
C TYR A 11 -1.32 -23.28 8.14
N GLY A 12 -1.72 -24.53 8.26
CA GLY A 12 -1.58 -25.29 9.51
C GLY A 12 -2.27 -24.56 10.68
N GLY A 13 -1.55 -24.29 11.74
CA GLY A 13 -2.07 -23.57 12.92
C GLY A 13 -2.11 -22.03 12.80
N ARG A 14 -1.58 -21.46 11.71
CA ARG A 14 -1.51 -20.00 11.53
C ARG A 14 -2.60 -19.49 10.60
N THR A 15 -3.37 -18.51 11.06
CA THR A 15 -4.32 -17.77 10.22
C THR A 15 -3.62 -16.57 9.58
N ALA A 16 -3.50 -16.58 8.25
CA ALA A 16 -2.86 -15.51 7.48
C ALA A 16 -3.87 -14.43 7.04
N VAL A 17 -5.13 -14.82 6.81
CA VAL A 17 -6.26 -13.93 6.49
C VAL A 17 -7.45 -14.41 7.31
N ASP A 18 -8.13 -13.52 8.02
CA ASP A 18 -9.20 -13.86 8.97
C ASP A 18 -10.45 -13.01 8.70
N ARG A 19 -11.46 -13.63 8.06
CA ARG A 19 -12.78 -13.06 7.75
C ARG A 19 -12.70 -11.68 7.10
N LEU A 20 -11.81 -11.53 6.13
CA LEU A 20 -11.58 -10.26 5.43
C LEU A 20 -12.71 -10.01 4.43
N SER A 21 -13.42 -8.89 4.59
CA SER A 21 -14.47 -8.46 3.67
C SER A 21 -14.18 -7.05 3.17
N PHE A 22 -14.08 -6.86 1.85
CA PHE A 22 -13.84 -5.56 1.21
C PHE A 22 -14.24 -5.59 -0.26
N THR A 23 -14.34 -4.41 -0.87
CA THR A 23 -14.66 -4.26 -2.30
C THR A 23 -13.69 -3.30 -2.98
N VAL A 24 -13.06 -3.77 -4.07
CA VAL A 24 -12.27 -2.91 -4.96
C VAL A 24 -13.13 -2.52 -6.17
N ARG A 25 -13.48 -1.25 -6.26
CA ARG A 25 -14.39 -0.73 -7.29
C ARG A 25 -13.63 -0.27 -8.54
N PRO A 26 -14.26 -0.31 -9.73
CA PRO A 26 -13.71 0.26 -10.94
C PRO A 26 -13.62 1.79 -10.86
N GLY A 27 -12.83 2.39 -11.73
CA GLY A 27 -12.71 3.83 -11.89
C GLY A 27 -11.84 4.52 -10.83
N ARG A 28 -11.14 3.76 -9.99
CA ARG A 28 -10.26 4.30 -8.96
C ARG A 28 -9.09 3.37 -8.63
N VAL A 29 -8.04 3.96 -8.11
CA VAL A 29 -6.90 3.23 -7.57
C VAL A 29 -7.17 2.92 -6.10
N THR A 30 -7.19 1.63 -5.75
CA THR A 30 -7.34 1.18 -4.36
C THR A 30 -6.00 0.66 -3.83
N GLY A 31 -5.51 1.29 -2.78
CA GLY A 31 -4.31 0.89 -2.06
C GLY A 31 -4.60 -0.16 -0.99
N PHE A 32 -3.78 -1.19 -0.93
CA PHE A 32 -3.86 -2.26 0.06
C PHE A 32 -2.69 -2.15 1.04
N LEU A 33 -2.97 -1.62 2.20
CA LEU A 33 -1.99 -1.27 3.22
C LEU A 33 -1.96 -2.28 4.36
N GLY A 34 -0.79 -2.49 4.90
CA GLY A 34 -0.58 -3.33 6.08
C GLY A 34 0.90 -3.61 6.29
N PRO A 35 1.34 -3.95 7.52
CA PRO A 35 2.73 -4.30 7.79
C PRO A 35 3.14 -5.59 7.07
N ASN A 36 4.44 -5.87 7.07
CA ASN A 36 4.92 -7.15 6.56
C ASN A 36 4.32 -8.29 7.38
N GLY A 37 3.82 -9.32 6.68
CA GLY A 37 3.13 -10.44 7.32
C GLY A 37 1.65 -10.18 7.67
N ALA A 38 1.08 -9.01 7.32
CA ALA A 38 -0.34 -8.71 7.56
C ALA A 38 -1.32 -9.52 6.70
N GLY A 39 -0.83 -10.24 5.67
CA GLY A 39 -1.67 -11.04 4.80
C GLY A 39 -1.89 -10.46 3.40
N LYS A 40 -1.24 -9.35 3.02
CA LYS A 40 -1.42 -8.68 1.71
C LYS A 40 -1.20 -9.63 0.53
N SER A 41 0.00 -10.16 0.38
CA SER A 41 0.34 -11.07 -0.73
C SER A 41 -0.52 -12.36 -0.69
N THR A 42 -0.85 -12.87 0.50
CA THR A 42 -1.78 -14.01 0.64
C THR A 42 -3.15 -13.66 0.09
N THR A 43 -3.70 -12.49 0.42
CA THR A 43 -4.98 -12.03 -0.10
C THR A 43 -4.96 -11.88 -1.62
N MET A 44 -3.91 -11.29 -2.20
CA MET A 44 -3.76 -11.19 -3.66
C MET A 44 -3.68 -12.56 -4.34
N ARG A 45 -2.97 -13.53 -3.72
CA ARG A 45 -2.91 -14.92 -4.21
C ARG A 45 -4.28 -15.60 -4.20
N LEU A 46 -5.08 -15.35 -3.15
CA LEU A 46 -6.47 -15.86 -3.08
C LEU A 46 -7.36 -15.26 -4.18
N ILE A 47 -7.24 -13.96 -4.45
CA ILE A 47 -7.99 -13.29 -5.53
C ILE A 47 -7.66 -13.91 -6.88
N LEU A 48 -6.39 -14.26 -7.11
CA LEU A 48 -5.90 -14.86 -8.35
C LEU A 48 -6.05 -16.38 -8.41
N GLY A 49 -6.70 -17.01 -7.42
CA GLY A 49 -6.88 -18.46 -7.37
C GLY A 49 -5.59 -19.27 -7.27
N LEU A 50 -4.46 -18.63 -6.94
CA LEU A 50 -3.17 -19.30 -6.70
C LEU A 50 -3.16 -20.06 -5.37
N ASP A 51 -4.00 -19.65 -4.44
CA ASP A 51 -4.31 -20.33 -3.19
C ASP A 51 -5.83 -20.46 -3.05
N SER A 52 -6.31 -21.59 -2.52
CA SER A 52 -7.72 -21.75 -2.19
C SER A 52 -8.02 -21.17 -0.80
N PRO A 53 -9.12 -20.45 -0.61
CA PRO A 53 -9.55 -19.99 0.71
C PRO A 53 -9.89 -21.17 1.63
N SER A 54 -9.66 -21.01 2.93
CA SER A 54 -10.10 -21.97 3.95
C SER A 54 -11.58 -21.79 4.31
N ALA A 55 -12.09 -20.56 4.17
CA ALA A 55 -13.51 -20.18 4.31
C ALA A 55 -13.75 -18.84 3.61
N GLY A 56 -15.02 -18.51 3.38
CA GLY A 56 -15.40 -17.31 2.63
C GLY A 56 -15.19 -17.46 1.14
N ARG A 57 -15.25 -16.35 0.41
CA ARG A 57 -15.08 -16.33 -1.04
C ARG A 57 -14.48 -15.01 -1.52
N VAL A 58 -13.90 -15.04 -2.71
CA VAL A 58 -13.49 -13.84 -3.44
C VAL A 58 -13.86 -13.98 -4.92
N THR A 59 -14.32 -12.91 -5.54
CA THR A 59 -14.72 -12.87 -6.95
C THR A 59 -14.10 -11.69 -7.66
N VAL A 60 -13.90 -11.84 -8.97
CA VAL A 60 -13.53 -10.79 -9.91
C VAL A 60 -14.62 -10.69 -10.97
N GLY A 61 -15.28 -9.52 -11.06
CA GLY A 61 -16.45 -9.37 -11.94
C GLY A 61 -17.57 -10.34 -11.62
N GLY A 62 -17.76 -10.70 -10.35
CA GLY A 62 -18.79 -11.64 -9.88
C GLY A 62 -18.46 -13.13 -10.06
N LYS A 63 -17.29 -13.49 -10.62
CA LYS A 63 -16.85 -14.87 -10.86
C LYS A 63 -15.60 -15.20 -10.05
N ALA A 64 -15.42 -16.45 -9.65
CA ALA A 64 -14.13 -16.88 -9.15
C ALA A 64 -13.08 -16.81 -10.28
N TYR A 65 -11.82 -16.56 -9.94
CA TYR A 65 -10.75 -16.43 -10.94
C TYR A 65 -10.63 -17.69 -11.85
N ALA A 66 -10.81 -18.86 -11.28
CA ALA A 66 -10.77 -20.14 -12.01
C ALA A 66 -11.90 -20.30 -13.05
N ASP A 67 -13.02 -19.56 -12.88
CA ASP A 67 -14.18 -19.61 -13.76
C ASP A 67 -14.12 -18.56 -14.88
N LEU A 68 -13.04 -17.78 -14.94
CA LEU A 68 -12.85 -16.78 -16.00
C LEU A 68 -12.45 -17.47 -17.31
N PRO A 69 -13.13 -17.20 -18.43
CA PRO A 69 -12.86 -17.89 -19.70
C PRO A 69 -11.49 -17.55 -20.27
N VAL A 70 -11.02 -16.33 -20.12
CA VAL A 70 -9.70 -15.86 -20.53
C VAL A 70 -9.15 -14.98 -19.40
N PRO A 71 -8.53 -15.58 -18.36
CA PRO A 71 -8.12 -14.86 -17.17
C PRO A 71 -7.25 -13.61 -17.44
N LEU A 72 -6.30 -13.68 -18.37
CA LEU A 72 -5.42 -12.54 -18.68
C LEU A 72 -6.13 -11.34 -19.33
N ARG A 73 -7.32 -11.52 -19.90
CA ARG A 73 -8.15 -10.39 -20.39
C ARG A 73 -8.99 -9.77 -19.28
N ALA A 74 -9.31 -10.54 -18.27
CA ALA A 74 -10.06 -10.06 -17.13
C ALA A 74 -9.15 -9.44 -16.05
N VAL A 75 -8.01 -10.11 -15.77
CA VAL A 75 -7.11 -9.74 -14.68
C VAL A 75 -5.66 -9.76 -15.15
N GLY A 76 -5.00 -8.62 -15.03
CA GLY A 76 -3.54 -8.53 -15.11
C GLY A 76 -2.95 -8.48 -13.70
N SER A 77 -1.86 -9.21 -13.48
CA SER A 77 -1.26 -9.23 -12.14
C SER A 77 0.26 -9.23 -12.17
N LEU A 78 0.85 -8.54 -11.19
CA LEU A 78 2.26 -8.58 -10.87
C LEU A 78 2.40 -8.88 -9.38
N LEU A 79 2.78 -10.11 -9.04
CA LEU A 79 3.07 -10.51 -7.66
C LEU A 79 4.58 -10.66 -7.39
N ASP A 80 5.36 -11.00 -8.42
CA ASP A 80 6.81 -11.13 -8.34
C ASP A 80 7.46 -10.77 -9.69
N ALA A 81 8.22 -9.69 -9.72
CA ALA A 81 8.97 -9.26 -10.90
C ALA A 81 10.07 -10.25 -11.31
N LYS A 82 10.50 -11.15 -10.42
CA LYS A 82 11.52 -12.18 -10.69
C LYS A 82 10.93 -13.47 -11.27
N GLY A 83 9.61 -13.56 -11.41
CA GLY A 83 8.93 -14.76 -11.92
C GLY A 83 9.23 -15.11 -13.39
N VAL A 84 10.06 -14.30 -14.08
CA VAL A 84 10.43 -14.55 -15.48
C VAL A 84 11.68 -15.42 -15.58
N HIS A 85 11.61 -16.49 -16.38
CA HIS A 85 12.76 -17.37 -16.60
C HIS A 85 13.93 -16.62 -17.27
N GLY A 86 15.07 -16.50 -16.58
CA GLY A 86 16.23 -15.70 -16.99
C GLY A 86 16.87 -16.06 -18.34
N GLY A 87 16.60 -17.24 -18.87
CA GLY A 87 17.07 -17.68 -20.19
C GLY A 87 16.24 -17.16 -21.36
N ARG A 88 15.02 -16.64 -21.13
CA ARG A 88 14.16 -16.06 -22.15
C ARG A 88 14.43 -14.57 -22.33
N SER A 89 14.21 -14.04 -23.53
CA SER A 89 14.12 -12.60 -23.71
C SER A 89 12.75 -12.07 -23.28
N ALA A 90 12.68 -10.78 -22.95
CA ALA A 90 11.41 -10.13 -22.59
C ALA A 90 10.35 -10.29 -23.70
N TYR A 91 10.77 -10.09 -24.96
CA TYR A 91 9.91 -10.29 -26.12
C TYR A 91 9.33 -11.70 -26.18
N HIS A 92 10.18 -12.75 -26.07
CA HIS A 92 9.70 -14.13 -26.14
C HIS A 92 8.87 -14.55 -24.93
N HIS A 93 9.13 -13.95 -23.76
CA HIS A 93 8.27 -14.15 -22.59
C HIS A 93 6.85 -13.63 -22.86
N LEU A 94 6.72 -12.38 -23.31
CA LEU A 94 5.43 -11.77 -23.61
C LEU A 94 4.73 -12.45 -24.81
N ALA A 95 5.49 -12.81 -25.85
CA ALA A 95 4.95 -13.53 -27.01
C ALA A 95 4.38 -14.91 -26.63
N GLY A 96 5.04 -15.62 -25.70
CA GLY A 96 4.53 -16.87 -25.14
C GLY A 96 3.23 -16.69 -24.38
N LEU A 97 3.15 -15.66 -23.51
CA LEU A 97 1.92 -15.32 -22.80
C LEU A 97 0.78 -14.95 -23.77
N ALA A 98 1.08 -14.13 -24.78
CA ALA A 98 0.10 -13.75 -25.78
C ALA A 98 -0.43 -14.98 -26.56
N ALA A 99 0.45 -15.84 -27.03
CA ALA A 99 0.09 -17.03 -27.80
C ALA A 99 -0.76 -18.02 -27.00
N SER A 100 -0.40 -18.29 -25.73
CA SER A 100 -1.14 -19.21 -24.86
C SER A 100 -2.53 -18.71 -24.46
N ASN A 101 -2.82 -17.41 -24.65
CA ASN A 101 -4.10 -16.79 -24.29
C ASN A 101 -4.87 -16.22 -25.50
N GLY A 102 -4.47 -16.56 -26.73
CA GLY A 102 -5.14 -16.09 -27.96
C GLY A 102 -5.08 -14.56 -28.13
N ILE A 103 -4.01 -13.93 -27.62
CA ILE A 103 -3.79 -12.49 -27.72
C ILE A 103 -2.96 -12.21 -28.99
N PRO A 104 -3.34 -11.22 -29.81
CA PRO A 104 -2.62 -10.89 -31.04
C PRO A 104 -1.16 -10.48 -30.75
N ARG A 105 -0.21 -10.99 -31.57
CA ARG A 105 1.23 -10.74 -31.39
C ARG A 105 1.62 -9.26 -31.42
N ARG A 106 0.86 -8.41 -32.11
CA ARG A 106 1.06 -6.96 -32.14
C ARG A 106 1.01 -6.35 -30.74
N ARG A 107 0.22 -6.94 -29.82
CA ARG A 107 0.09 -6.47 -28.43
C ARG A 107 1.43 -6.49 -27.66
N VAL A 108 2.36 -7.37 -28.07
CA VAL A 108 3.67 -7.47 -27.45
C VAL A 108 4.47 -6.16 -27.66
N ALA A 109 4.48 -5.61 -28.87
CA ALA A 109 5.15 -4.34 -29.14
C ALA A 109 4.46 -3.18 -28.37
N GLU A 110 3.13 -3.14 -28.41
CA GLU A 110 2.35 -2.10 -27.72
C GLU A 110 2.65 -2.04 -26.20
N VAL A 111 2.70 -3.18 -25.52
CA VAL A 111 3.01 -3.17 -24.06
C VAL A 111 4.48 -2.92 -23.78
N LEU A 112 5.41 -3.31 -24.64
CA LEU A 112 6.81 -2.98 -24.49
C LEU A 112 7.07 -1.47 -24.61
N ASP A 113 6.41 -0.82 -25.57
CA ASP A 113 6.47 0.63 -25.73
C ASP A 113 5.84 1.33 -24.52
N LEU A 114 4.67 0.87 -24.06
CA LEU A 114 3.95 1.42 -22.91
C LEU A 114 4.80 1.41 -21.62
N VAL A 115 5.59 0.35 -21.41
CA VAL A 115 6.46 0.25 -20.23
C VAL A 115 7.86 0.83 -20.44
N GLY A 116 8.15 1.38 -21.62
CA GLY A 116 9.46 1.97 -21.92
C GLY A 116 10.60 0.94 -21.98
N LEU A 117 10.35 -0.25 -22.52
CA LEU A 117 11.35 -1.26 -22.81
C LEU A 117 11.62 -1.31 -24.33
N PRO A 118 12.69 -0.64 -24.83
CA PRO A 118 13.00 -0.59 -26.26
C PRO A 118 13.17 -2.00 -26.85
N GLU A 119 12.87 -2.17 -28.14
CA GLU A 119 12.94 -3.46 -28.83
C GLU A 119 14.30 -4.15 -28.68
N GLU A 120 15.40 -3.41 -28.80
CA GLU A 120 16.75 -3.95 -28.60
C GLU A 120 16.92 -4.57 -27.20
N THR A 121 16.45 -3.88 -26.16
CA THR A 121 16.44 -4.37 -24.79
C THR A 121 15.52 -5.56 -24.62
N ALA A 122 14.34 -5.52 -25.23
CA ALA A 122 13.36 -6.60 -25.16
C ALA A 122 13.85 -7.91 -25.81
N ARG A 123 14.79 -7.85 -26.76
CA ARG A 123 15.42 -9.03 -27.38
C ARG A 123 16.52 -9.65 -26.50
N ARG A 124 17.02 -8.95 -25.49
CA ARG A 124 18.04 -9.47 -24.56
C ARG A 124 17.45 -10.46 -23.57
N ARG A 125 18.27 -11.40 -23.07
CA ARG A 125 17.88 -12.35 -22.02
C ARG A 125 17.62 -11.63 -20.71
N THR A 126 16.54 -11.98 -20.02
CA THR A 126 16.08 -11.31 -18.80
C THR A 126 17.00 -11.49 -17.60
N LYS A 127 17.89 -12.50 -17.59
CA LYS A 127 18.93 -12.67 -16.55
C LYS A 127 19.87 -11.46 -16.40
N GLY A 128 19.99 -10.63 -17.45
CA GLY A 128 20.80 -9.40 -17.45
C GLY A 128 19.99 -8.14 -17.16
N PHE A 129 18.73 -8.26 -16.79
CA PHE A 129 17.89 -7.10 -16.48
C PHE A 129 18.22 -6.55 -15.09
N SER A 130 18.19 -5.21 -14.97
CA SER A 130 18.13 -4.57 -13.66
C SER A 130 16.78 -4.89 -12.98
N LEU A 131 16.70 -4.63 -11.67
CA LEU A 131 15.45 -4.82 -10.94
C LEU A 131 14.31 -4.00 -11.57
N GLY A 132 14.56 -2.72 -11.92
CA GLY A 132 13.58 -1.86 -12.58
C GLY A 132 13.17 -2.34 -13.98
N MET A 133 14.09 -2.91 -14.77
CA MET A 133 13.74 -3.54 -16.05
C MET A 133 12.87 -4.78 -15.84
N GLY A 134 13.16 -5.59 -14.82
CA GLY A 134 12.34 -6.73 -14.43
C GLY A 134 10.92 -6.29 -14.02
N GLN A 135 10.82 -5.22 -13.26
CA GLN A 135 9.55 -4.63 -12.84
C GLN A 135 8.72 -4.15 -14.04
N ARG A 136 9.34 -3.39 -14.96
CA ARG A 136 8.68 -2.96 -16.21
C ARG A 136 8.19 -4.14 -17.04
N LEU A 137 8.97 -5.21 -17.14
CA LEU A 137 8.57 -6.43 -17.84
C LEU A 137 7.38 -7.13 -17.15
N GLY A 138 7.39 -7.20 -15.82
CA GLY A 138 6.27 -7.74 -15.05
C GLY A 138 4.97 -6.95 -15.25
N ILE A 139 5.07 -5.61 -15.31
CA ILE A 139 3.95 -4.72 -15.62
C ILE A 139 3.48 -4.94 -17.07
N ALA A 140 4.40 -5.08 -18.04
CA ALA A 140 4.05 -5.42 -19.43
C ALA A 140 3.30 -6.75 -19.52
N ALA A 141 3.74 -7.77 -18.77
CA ALA A 141 3.05 -9.06 -18.68
C ALA A 141 1.66 -8.94 -18.08
N ALA A 142 1.48 -8.12 -17.05
CA ALA A 142 0.17 -7.82 -16.46
C ALA A 142 -0.77 -7.11 -17.45
N LEU A 143 -0.24 -6.28 -18.34
CA LEU A 143 -1.02 -5.49 -19.30
C LEU A 143 -1.21 -6.18 -20.67
N ILE A 144 -0.60 -7.33 -20.91
CA ILE A 144 -0.61 -7.98 -22.23
C ILE A 144 -2.05 -8.32 -22.71
N GLY A 145 -2.92 -8.71 -21.79
CA GLY A 145 -4.32 -9.08 -22.05
C GLY A 145 -5.27 -7.90 -22.15
N ASP A 146 -4.79 -6.67 -21.97
CA ASP A 146 -5.63 -5.47 -21.84
C ASP A 146 -6.73 -5.60 -20.77
N PRO A 147 -6.36 -5.93 -19.52
CA PRO A 147 -7.29 -6.40 -18.51
C PRO A 147 -8.16 -5.25 -17.94
N GLU A 148 -9.40 -5.61 -17.54
CA GLU A 148 -10.28 -4.70 -16.79
C GLU A 148 -9.86 -4.50 -15.32
N VAL A 149 -9.14 -5.48 -14.76
CA VAL A 149 -8.66 -5.47 -13.37
C VAL A 149 -7.15 -5.62 -13.36
N LEU A 150 -6.47 -4.74 -12.64
CA LEU A 150 -5.03 -4.78 -12.45
C LEU A 150 -4.69 -4.96 -10.98
N ILE A 151 -3.89 -5.99 -10.66
CA ILE A 151 -3.45 -6.32 -9.30
C ILE A 151 -1.92 -6.26 -9.25
N LEU A 152 -1.36 -5.36 -8.44
CA LEU A 152 0.06 -5.10 -8.37
C LEU A 152 0.56 -5.22 -6.92
N ASP A 153 1.46 -6.16 -6.66
CA ASP A 153 2.14 -6.27 -5.36
C ASP A 153 3.47 -5.51 -5.43
N GLU A 154 3.58 -4.43 -4.67
CA GLU A 154 4.76 -3.58 -4.57
C GLU A 154 5.30 -3.09 -5.94
N PRO A 155 4.48 -2.47 -6.81
CA PRO A 155 4.86 -2.16 -8.19
C PRO A 155 5.99 -1.13 -8.34
N VAL A 156 6.26 -0.35 -7.30
CA VAL A 156 7.32 0.69 -7.30
C VAL A 156 8.70 0.16 -6.93
N ASN A 157 8.79 -1.07 -6.42
CA ASN A 157 10.05 -1.63 -5.98
C ASN A 157 11.07 -1.74 -7.10
N GLY A 158 12.26 -1.15 -6.86
CA GLY A 158 13.38 -1.20 -7.82
C GLY A 158 13.25 -0.26 -9.01
N LEU A 159 12.24 0.58 -9.05
CA LEU A 159 12.14 1.69 -9.98
C LEU A 159 12.90 2.92 -9.43
N ASP A 160 13.49 3.69 -10.33
CA ASP A 160 14.01 5.01 -10.03
C ASP A 160 12.88 6.05 -9.90
N THR A 161 13.21 7.27 -9.53
CA THR A 161 12.23 8.34 -9.31
C THR A 161 11.35 8.60 -10.56
N GLU A 162 11.93 8.50 -11.76
CA GLU A 162 11.19 8.66 -13.01
C GLU A 162 10.24 7.47 -13.24
N GLY A 163 10.73 6.25 -13.00
CA GLY A 163 9.93 5.02 -13.07
C GLY A 163 8.75 5.03 -12.09
N ILE A 164 8.95 5.55 -10.88
CA ILE A 164 7.87 5.70 -9.89
C ILE A 164 6.82 6.69 -10.38
N ARG A 165 7.23 7.83 -10.93
CA ARG A 165 6.28 8.81 -11.50
C ARG A 165 5.52 8.23 -12.69
N TRP A 166 6.21 7.49 -13.56
CA TRP A 166 5.61 6.82 -14.71
C TRP A 166 4.54 5.81 -14.28
N ILE A 167 4.86 4.87 -13.37
CA ILE A 167 3.90 3.84 -12.96
C ILE A 167 2.69 4.44 -12.22
N ARG A 168 2.89 5.51 -11.43
CA ARG A 168 1.80 6.26 -10.82
C ARG A 168 0.86 6.86 -11.87
N GLY A 169 1.41 7.51 -12.88
CA GLY A 169 0.64 8.06 -14.00
C GLY A 169 -0.14 6.98 -14.75
N LEU A 170 0.50 5.85 -15.02
CA LEU A 170 -0.13 4.70 -15.67
C LEU A 170 -1.32 4.16 -14.86
N MET A 171 -1.15 3.93 -13.56
CA MET A 171 -2.23 3.43 -12.69
C MET A 171 -3.42 4.39 -12.65
N LYS A 172 -3.16 5.71 -12.54
CA LYS A 172 -4.22 6.73 -12.56
C LYS A 172 -4.93 6.82 -13.90
N SER A 173 -4.20 6.71 -15.01
CA SER A 173 -4.77 6.69 -16.36
C SER A 173 -5.69 5.49 -16.55
N LEU A 174 -5.25 4.29 -16.18
CA LEU A 174 -6.06 3.08 -16.27
C LEU A 174 -7.32 3.14 -15.39
N ALA A 175 -7.22 3.71 -14.20
CA ALA A 175 -8.38 3.94 -13.35
C ALA A 175 -9.35 4.97 -13.99
N ALA A 176 -8.84 6.05 -14.56
CA ALA A 176 -9.66 7.04 -15.27
C ALA A 176 -10.39 6.48 -16.50
N GLU A 177 -9.84 5.43 -17.15
CA GLU A 177 -10.51 4.64 -18.19
C GLU A 177 -11.65 3.75 -17.65
N GLY A 178 -11.87 3.71 -16.33
CA GLY A 178 -12.89 2.89 -15.68
C GLY A 178 -12.40 1.52 -15.22
N ARG A 179 -11.09 1.21 -15.34
CA ARG A 179 -10.54 -0.07 -14.87
C ARG A 179 -10.43 -0.11 -13.35
N THR A 180 -10.36 -1.32 -12.81
CA THR A 180 -10.14 -1.57 -11.38
C THR A 180 -8.64 -1.71 -11.15
N VAL A 181 -8.05 -0.83 -10.34
CA VAL A 181 -6.62 -0.90 -9.98
C VAL A 181 -6.49 -1.19 -8.50
N PHE A 182 -5.82 -2.29 -8.15
CA PHE A 182 -5.57 -2.73 -6.79
C PHE A 182 -4.08 -2.95 -6.59
N LEU A 183 -3.47 -2.19 -5.69
CA LEU A 183 -2.03 -2.26 -5.45
C LEU A 183 -1.68 -2.32 -3.98
N SER A 184 -0.62 -3.06 -3.64
CA SER A 184 0.03 -2.96 -2.34
C SER A 184 1.24 -2.02 -2.41
N SER A 185 1.58 -1.39 -1.31
CA SER A 185 2.87 -0.72 -1.10
C SER A 185 3.21 -0.67 0.38
N HIS A 186 4.50 -0.65 0.68
CA HIS A 186 5.02 -0.31 1.98
C HIS A 186 5.48 1.16 2.06
N LEU A 187 5.55 1.85 0.91
CA LEU A 187 5.89 3.28 0.83
C LEU A 187 4.62 4.11 0.96
N MET A 188 4.36 4.60 2.19
CA MET A 188 3.15 5.34 2.51
C MET A 188 3.00 6.63 1.72
N SER A 189 4.10 7.36 1.51
CA SER A 189 4.13 8.59 0.71
C SER A 189 3.74 8.35 -0.75
N GLU A 190 4.16 7.23 -1.36
CA GLU A 190 3.75 6.87 -2.71
C GLU A 190 2.28 6.43 -2.77
N MET A 191 1.81 5.76 -1.73
CA MET A 191 0.41 5.36 -1.62
C MET A 191 -0.51 6.59 -1.52
N GLU A 192 -0.16 7.58 -0.69
CA GLU A 192 -0.89 8.84 -0.54
C GLU A 192 -1.02 9.61 -1.86
N LEU A 193 0.04 9.61 -2.68
CA LEU A 193 0.06 10.26 -3.99
C LEU A 193 -0.68 9.49 -5.09
N THR A 194 -0.95 8.19 -4.88
CA THR A 194 -1.42 7.28 -5.94
C THR A 194 -2.84 6.81 -5.73
N ALA A 195 -3.20 6.38 -4.51
CA ALA A 195 -4.48 5.75 -4.23
C ALA A 195 -5.59 6.77 -3.93
N ASP A 196 -6.78 6.49 -4.45
CA ASP A 196 -8.00 7.23 -4.15
C ASP A 196 -8.74 6.65 -2.95
N HIS A 197 -8.53 5.35 -2.70
CA HIS A 197 -9.20 4.57 -1.66
C HIS A 197 -8.21 3.62 -0.98
N LEU A 198 -8.42 3.35 0.30
CA LEU A 198 -7.57 2.48 1.11
C LEU A 198 -8.36 1.30 1.67
N VAL A 199 -7.76 0.13 1.58
CA VAL A 199 -8.09 -1.06 2.38
C VAL A 199 -6.88 -1.33 3.28
N VAL A 200 -7.04 -1.12 4.57
CA VAL A 200 -5.97 -1.28 5.57
C VAL A 200 -6.18 -2.56 6.33
N ILE A 201 -5.15 -3.40 6.40
CA ILE A 201 -5.20 -4.67 7.14
C ILE A 201 -4.10 -4.78 8.19
N GLY A 202 -4.41 -5.49 9.27
CA GLY A 202 -3.47 -5.88 10.30
C GLY A 202 -3.74 -7.30 10.78
N GLN A 203 -2.71 -8.13 10.85
CA GLN A 203 -2.81 -9.53 11.30
C GLN A 203 -3.94 -10.33 10.60
N GLY A 204 -4.10 -10.11 9.29
CA GLY A 204 -5.10 -10.78 8.48
C GLY A 204 -6.51 -10.22 8.56
N ARG A 205 -6.76 -9.16 9.31
CA ARG A 205 -8.09 -8.55 9.53
C ARG A 205 -8.17 -7.15 8.95
N LEU A 206 -9.38 -6.74 8.57
CA LEU A 206 -9.66 -5.39 8.13
C LEU A 206 -9.55 -4.41 9.31
N ILE A 207 -8.81 -3.32 9.09
CA ILE A 207 -8.70 -2.19 10.01
C ILE A 207 -9.52 -1.01 9.49
N ALA A 208 -9.41 -0.71 8.18
CA ALA A 208 -10.16 0.36 7.54
C ALA A 208 -10.43 0.03 6.07
N ASP A 209 -11.59 0.48 5.55
CA ASP A 209 -11.99 0.45 4.14
C ASP A 209 -12.66 1.80 3.85
N THR A 210 -11.90 2.78 3.34
CA THR A 210 -12.33 4.18 3.26
C THR A 210 -11.61 4.94 2.15
N ALA A 211 -12.14 6.11 1.74
CA ALA A 211 -11.42 6.99 0.83
C ALA A 211 -10.12 7.50 1.48
N MET A 212 -9.08 7.70 0.66
CA MET A 212 -7.77 8.20 1.12
C MET A 212 -7.93 9.51 1.91
N ARG A 213 -8.72 10.42 1.37
CA ARG A 213 -8.98 11.72 1.99
C ARG A 213 -9.63 11.56 3.37
N ASP A 214 -10.69 10.76 3.46
CA ASP A 214 -11.42 10.55 4.70
C ASP A 214 -10.53 9.86 5.75
N PHE A 215 -9.66 8.92 5.31
CA PHE A 215 -8.71 8.27 6.20
C PHE A 215 -7.74 9.28 6.83
N ILE A 216 -7.18 10.18 6.02
CA ILE A 216 -6.30 11.24 6.49
C ILE A 216 -7.08 12.22 7.38
N GLU A 217 -8.22 12.76 6.94
CA GLU A 217 -9.00 13.75 7.68
C GLU A 217 -9.49 13.22 9.04
N THR A 218 -9.99 11.98 9.08
CA THR A 218 -10.53 11.39 10.32
C THR A 218 -9.44 11.07 11.34
N ASN A 219 -8.27 10.66 10.86
CA ASN A 219 -7.19 10.19 11.75
C ASN A 219 -6.05 11.21 11.87
N SER A 220 -6.09 12.28 11.08
CA SER A 220 -5.09 13.37 11.14
C SER A 220 -5.45 14.34 12.26
N ARG A 221 -4.52 14.57 13.16
CA ARG A 221 -4.59 15.75 14.02
C ARG A 221 -4.06 16.93 13.23
N ALA A 222 -4.90 17.93 13.01
CA ALA A 222 -4.44 19.22 12.49
C ALA A 222 -3.38 19.76 13.45
N HIS A 223 -2.26 20.17 12.92
CA HIS A 223 -1.19 20.80 13.69
C HIS A 223 -0.60 21.95 12.89
N THR A 224 0.12 22.83 13.58
CA THR A 224 0.81 23.95 12.92
C THR A 224 2.32 23.76 13.06
N LEU A 225 3.04 23.84 11.94
CA LEU A 225 4.49 23.90 11.92
C LEU A 225 4.91 25.35 12.14
N VAL A 226 5.77 25.56 13.13
CA VAL A 226 6.19 26.91 13.54
C VAL A 226 7.71 26.97 13.66
N ARG A 227 8.30 28.05 13.10
CA ARG A 227 9.71 28.37 13.29
C ARG A 227 9.86 29.79 13.79
N SER A 228 10.72 29.97 14.76
CA SER A 228 11.03 31.25 15.35
C SER A 228 12.54 31.36 15.59
N PRO A 229 13.13 32.55 15.53
CA PRO A 229 14.50 32.78 15.96
C PRO A 229 14.66 32.63 17.50
N GLU A 230 13.54 32.67 18.24
CA GLU A 230 13.49 32.48 19.71
C GLU A 230 12.65 31.18 20.02
N PRO A 231 13.12 29.99 19.63
CA PRO A 231 12.29 28.78 19.64
C PRO A 231 11.82 28.38 21.04
N GLU A 232 12.68 28.46 22.06
CA GLU A 232 12.33 28.07 23.43
C GLU A 232 11.37 29.08 24.10
N ARG A 233 11.51 30.37 23.82
CA ARG A 233 10.57 31.38 24.29
C ARG A 233 9.18 31.17 23.71
N LEU A 234 9.09 30.89 22.39
CA LEU A 234 7.85 30.61 21.73
C LEU A 234 7.22 29.31 22.27
N ARG A 235 8.00 28.25 22.46
CA ARG A 235 7.56 27.02 23.07
C ARG A 235 6.89 27.23 24.42
N THR A 236 7.57 27.96 25.32
CA THR A 236 7.05 28.25 26.66
C THR A 236 5.71 28.99 26.61
N LEU A 237 5.54 29.94 25.68
CA LEU A 237 4.28 30.65 25.49
C LEU A 237 3.17 29.75 24.99
N LEU A 238 3.46 28.88 24.03
CA LEU A 238 2.50 27.95 23.46
C LEU A 238 2.06 26.89 24.49
N GLU A 239 2.98 26.33 25.26
CA GLU A 239 2.68 25.39 26.34
C GLU A 239 1.85 26.05 27.47
N ALA A 240 2.14 27.29 27.80
CA ALA A 240 1.35 28.07 28.77
C ALA A 240 -0.07 28.36 28.26
N ALA A 241 -0.27 28.44 26.93
CA ALA A 241 -1.58 28.58 26.30
C ALA A 241 -2.29 27.22 26.10
N GLY A 242 -1.73 26.13 26.67
CA GLY A 242 -2.36 24.78 26.60
C GLY A 242 -2.07 23.99 25.33
N ALA A 243 -1.12 24.44 24.49
CA ALA A 243 -0.72 23.71 23.31
C ALA A 243 0.22 22.54 23.63
N HIS A 244 0.13 21.45 22.86
CA HIS A 244 1.14 20.40 22.90
C HIS A 244 2.21 20.68 21.84
N VAL A 245 3.43 20.93 22.29
CA VAL A 245 4.55 21.31 21.43
C VAL A 245 5.57 20.17 21.35
N ARG A 246 5.95 19.80 20.12
CA ARG A 246 6.96 18.76 19.86
C ARG A 246 7.96 19.25 18.82
N LEU A 247 9.19 18.77 18.91
CA LEU A 247 10.21 19.07 17.90
C LEU A 247 9.85 18.44 16.56
N ASP A 248 9.87 19.25 15.50
CA ASP A 248 9.74 18.76 14.11
C ASP A 248 11.07 18.26 13.56
N ALA A 249 11.04 17.33 12.62
CA ALA A 249 12.22 16.76 11.97
C ALA A 249 13.12 17.80 11.26
N ARG A 250 12.59 18.99 10.97
CA ARG A 250 13.30 20.10 10.32
C ARG A 250 13.81 21.16 11.31
N GLY A 251 13.74 20.88 12.62
CA GLY A 251 14.25 21.76 13.66
C GLY A 251 13.31 22.94 14.03
N GLY A 252 12.02 22.85 13.69
CA GLY A 252 10.94 23.73 14.15
C GLY A 252 10.08 23.06 15.21
N TRP A 253 8.98 23.71 15.57
CA TRP A 253 7.98 23.17 16.48
C TRP A 253 6.74 22.70 15.71
N ARG A 254 6.28 21.50 16.02
CA ARG A 254 4.94 21.00 15.71
C ARG A 254 4.04 21.32 16.90
N VAL A 255 3.00 22.08 16.64
CA VAL A 255 2.06 22.56 17.64
C VAL A 255 0.69 21.96 17.41
N ASP A 256 0.24 21.12 18.33
CA ASP A 256 -1.10 20.54 18.35
C ASP A 256 -1.99 21.38 19.29
N GLY A 257 -3.19 21.74 18.82
CA GLY A 257 -4.19 22.50 19.61
C GLY A 257 -4.60 23.80 18.90
N PRO A 258 -3.93 24.93 19.14
CA PRO A 258 -4.29 26.19 18.51
C PRO A 258 -4.01 26.17 16.98
N ASP A 259 -4.85 26.87 16.21
CA ASP A 259 -4.65 27.05 14.78
C ASP A 259 -3.56 28.10 14.48
N ALA A 260 -3.14 28.19 13.21
CA ALA A 260 -2.09 29.11 12.81
C ALA A 260 -2.40 30.58 13.12
N PRO A 261 -3.62 31.12 12.88
CA PRO A 261 -3.98 32.46 13.31
C PRO A 261 -3.79 32.70 14.80
N ALA A 262 -4.29 31.81 15.66
CA ALA A 262 -4.17 31.95 17.10
C ALA A 262 -2.70 31.93 17.58
N ILE A 263 -1.86 31.08 16.97
CA ILE A 263 -0.42 31.07 17.24
C ILE A 263 0.24 32.37 16.79
N GLY A 264 -0.13 32.90 15.63
CA GLY A 264 0.39 34.16 15.12
C GLY A 264 0.04 35.35 16.02
N ASP A 265 -1.20 35.40 16.49
CA ASP A 265 -1.66 36.43 17.41
C ASP A 265 -0.93 36.35 18.76
N LEU A 266 -0.78 35.14 19.33
CA LEU A 266 -0.04 34.91 20.56
C LEU A 266 1.42 35.40 20.45
N ALA A 267 2.08 35.04 19.35
CA ALA A 267 3.47 35.44 19.11
C ALA A 267 3.60 36.96 18.97
N ARG A 268 2.69 37.63 18.23
CA ARG A 268 2.63 39.07 18.08
C ARG A 268 2.46 39.77 19.44
N ASP A 269 1.51 39.33 20.24
CA ASP A 269 1.16 39.96 21.50
C ASP A 269 2.29 39.86 22.54
N HIS A 270 3.19 38.87 22.38
CA HIS A 270 4.36 38.71 23.22
C HIS A 270 5.69 39.16 22.58
N GLY A 271 5.62 39.81 21.40
CA GLY A 271 6.77 40.32 20.68
C GLY A 271 7.76 39.25 20.22
N VAL A 272 7.28 38.04 19.88
CA VAL A 272 8.09 36.94 19.39
C VAL A 272 7.97 36.88 17.86
N ALA A 273 9.10 36.93 17.17
CA ALA A 273 9.12 36.80 15.71
C ALA A 273 8.84 35.36 15.26
N VAL A 274 8.04 35.23 14.22
CA VAL A 274 7.73 33.93 13.58
C VAL A 274 8.21 33.96 12.13
N HIS A 275 9.05 32.99 11.76
CA HIS A 275 9.59 32.86 10.39
C HIS A 275 8.78 31.92 9.52
N GLU A 276 8.12 30.93 10.14
CA GLU A 276 7.25 29.98 9.45
C GLU A 276 6.05 29.69 10.34
N LEU A 277 4.86 29.70 9.72
CA LEU A 277 3.60 29.37 10.38
C LEU A 277 2.72 28.66 9.33
N THR A 278 2.83 27.33 9.29
CA THR A 278 2.23 26.52 8.25
C THR A 278 1.25 25.51 8.85
N PRO A 279 -0.06 25.63 8.57
CA PRO A 279 -1.00 24.57 8.90
C PRO A 279 -0.59 23.28 8.18
N ALA A 280 -0.55 22.18 8.91
CA ALA A 280 -0.19 20.88 8.38
C ALA A 280 -1.13 19.81 8.91
N HIS A 281 -1.23 18.73 8.15
CA HIS A 281 -1.97 17.52 8.52
C HIS A 281 -0.99 16.37 8.71
N SER A 282 -1.36 15.41 9.54
CA SER A 282 -0.56 14.20 9.68
C SER A 282 -0.47 13.48 8.35
N SER A 283 0.71 12.97 8.01
CA SER A 283 0.90 12.13 6.83
C SER A 283 0.20 10.78 6.99
N LEU A 284 -0.04 10.08 5.88
CA LEU A 284 -0.55 8.69 5.90
C LEU A 284 0.32 7.79 6.79
N GLU A 285 1.64 8.00 6.80
CA GLU A 285 2.59 7.23 7.61
C GLU A 285 2.39 7.45 9.12
N GLU A 286 2.19 8.70 9.55
CA GLU A 286 1.93 9.04 10.95
C GLU A 286 0.60 8.45 11.42
N VAL A 287 -0.45 8.59 10.61
CA VAL A 287 -1.78 8.06 10.88
C VAL A 287 -1.73 6.53 10.99
N TYR A 288 -1.13 5.88 10.01
CA TYR A 288 -0.98 4.43 9.99
C TYR A 288 -0.18 3.90 11.19
N THR A 289 0.93 4.55 11.54
CA THR A 289 1.79 4.17 12.68
C THR A 289 1.01 4.25 13.99
N THR A 290 0.19 5.29 14.16
CA THR A 290 -0.64 5.47 15.35
C THR A 290 -1.70 4.36 15.45
N LEU A 291 -2.42 4.06 14.37
CA LEU A 291 -3.43 3.00 14.31
C LEU A 291 -2.84 1.59 14.49
N SER A 292 -1.65 1.36 13.95
CA SER A 292 -0.98 0.06 14.07
C SER A 292 -0.49 -0.20 15.49
N ARG A 293 -0.04 0.82 16.21
CA ARG A 293 0.35 0.70 17.63
C ARG A 293 -0.86 0.41 18.50
N SER A 294 -1.95 1.14 18.36
CA SER A 294 -3.17 0.92 19.14
C SER A 294 -3.75 -0.49 18.89
N SER A 295 -3.67 -1.01 17.68
CA SER A 295 -4.13 -2.38 17.38
C SER A 295 -3.23 -3.47 17.96
N VAL A 296 -1.98 -3.19 18.27
CA VAL A 296 -1.02 -4.10 18.94
C VAL A 296 -1.17 -4.03 20.47
N GLU A 297 -1.33 -2.84 21.04
CA GLU A 297 -1.51 -2.62 22.48
C GLU A 297 -2.83 -3.21 22.98
N TYR A 298 -3.93 -3.05 22.25
CA TYR A 298 -5.25 -3.61 22.60
C TYR A 298 -5.26 -5.15 22.73
N ARG A 299 -4.26 -5.86 22.17
CA ARG A 299 -4.10 -7.32 22.27
C ARG A 299 -3.08 -7.79 23.30
N ALA A 300 -2.24 -6.91 23.82
CA ALA A 300 -1.36 -7.23 24.95
C ALA A 300 -2.20 -7.36 26.23
N GLU A 301 -3.31 -6.62 26.34
CA GLU A 301 -4.23 -6.66 27.47
C GLU A 301 -5.20 -7.88 27.45
N ASP A 302 -5.46 -8.45 26.26
CA ASP A 302 -6.40 -9.58 26.09
C ASP A 302 -5.75 -10.98 26.22
N ARG A 303 -4.48 -11.08 26.59
CA ARG A 303 -3.85 -12.36 26.92
C ARG A 303 -4.12 -12.70 28.39
N PRO A 304 -4.89 -13.76 28.72
CA PRO A 304 -4.96 -14.24 30.09
C PRO A 304 -3.54 -14.58 30.57
N GLN A 305 -3.16 -14.05 31.71
CA GLN A 305 -1.94 -14.47 32.39
C GLN A 305 -2.04 -15.98 32.67
N GLU A 306 -1.31 -16.78 31.89
CA GLU A 306 -1.08 -18.18 32.24
C GLU A 306 -0.36 -18.22 33.59
N ALA A 307 -1.08 -18.69 34.59
CA ALA A 307 -0.57 -18.91 35.95
C ALA A 307 0.65 -19.83 35.90
N THR A 308 1.82 -19.26 36.21
CA THR A 308 3.05 -19.99 36.39
C THR A 308 2.92 -20.87 37.64
N THR A 309 2.46 -22.12 37.47
CA THR A 309 2.48 -23.09 38.53
C THR A 309 3.91 -23.63 38.65
N THR A 310 4.63 -23.05 39.58
CA THR A 310 5.96 -23.57 40.03
C THR A 310 5.79 -24.93 40.65
N LYS A 311 6.14 -25.99 39.92
CA LYS A 311 6.36 -27.33 40.54
C LYS A 311 7.71 -27.30 41.23
N GLN A 312 7.69 -27.12 42.54
CA GLN A 312 8.79 -27.53 43.42
C GLN A 312 8.99 -29.05 43.30
N LYS A 313 10.13 -29.46 42.79
CA LYS A 313 10.61 -30.84 42.93
C LYS A 313 11.25 -30.96 44.33
N GLU A 314 10.56 -31.60 45.23
CA GLU A 314 11.17 -32.15 46.43
C GLU A 314 12.17 -33.26 46.05
N THR A 315 13.41 -33.06 46.46
CA THR A 315 14.46 -34.07 46.44
C THR A 315 14.41 -34.78 47.79
N ALA A 316 14.10 -36.04 47.82
CA ALA A 316 14.42 -36.89 48.97
C ALA A 316 14.59 -38.35 48.51
N ARG A 317 15.81 -38.83 48.73
CA ARG A 317 16.34 -40.21 48.84
C ARG A 317 16.52 -40.98 47.53
#